data_ecf498f5ea52a4a0fab81758bd2cf107
#
_entry.id   ecf498f5ea52a4a0fab81758bd2cf107
#
_cell.length_a   1.000
_cell.length_b   1.000
_cell.length_c   1.000
_cell.angle_alpha   90.00
_cell.angle_beta   90.00
_cell.angle_gamma   90.00
#
_symmetry.space_group_name_H-M   'P 1'
#
loop_
_entity.id
_entity.type
_entity.pdbx_description
1 polymer ?
#
loop_
_entity_poly.entity_id
_entity_poly.type
_entity_poly.pdbx_seq_one_letter_code
_entity_poly.pdbx_strand_id
1 'polypeptide(L)'
;MSNGYELEYNHIPADVAYEHGMEYPYPDEGQPQKYPLDRWVPDVPRPSIEEDLGLMADFLANWILREMDIYLSDEIDKDDITVEDVKQTQLFADILNDWDWDDAKAAEDLIRYRNWDFHKAKCLIDGDLLAKADEYDRELSRKWVAENGYQPPFERDIRVRWKNYGVQKEGVIGVTVDKFLSAGLYTVQTPDCMELEESIMKHRSDHIPGSWGEKVRWEDLEVIYD
;
A
#
# COMPACT_ATOMS: atom_id res chain seq x y z
N MET A 1 12.72 29.03 -20.79
CA MET A 1 13.33 27.97 -19.98
C MET A 1 12.22 26.98 -19.66
N SER A 2 12.16 25.91 -20.45
CA SER A 2 11.13 24.87 -20.33
C SER A 2 11.63 23.85 -19.32
N ASN A 3 11.00 23.78 -18.15
CA ASN A 3 11.21 22.67 -17.21
C ASN A 3 10.43 21.49 -17.77
N GLY A 4 11.11 20.63 -18.52
CA GLY A 4 10.59 19.35 -18.90
C GLY A 4 10.52 18.47 -17.65
N TYR A 5 9.29 18.19 -17.16
CA TYR A 5 9.06 17.04 -16.36
C TYR A 5 9.15 15.82 -17.29
N GLU A 6 10.31 15.18 -17.32
CA GLU A 6 10.41 13.81 -17.79
C GLU A 6 9.62 12.95 -16.79
N LEU A 7 8.35 12.69 -17.14
CA LEU A 7 7.60 11.63 -16.49
C LEU A 7 8.33 10.32 -16.84
N GLU A 8 8.85 9.64 -15.83
CA GLU A 8 9.39 8.30 -16.01
C GLU A 8 8.22 7.38 -16.40
N TYR A 9 8.11 7.12 -17.72
CA TYR A 9 7.05 6.29 -18.32
C TYR A 9 7.17 4.79 -18.03
N ASN A 10 8.08 4.39 -17.14
CA ASN A 10 8.41 2.98 -16.88
C ASN A 10 7.30 2.18 -16.20
N HIS A 11 6.17 2.80 -15.87
CA HIS A 11 5.08 2.19 -15.10
C HIS A 11 3.69 2.31 -15.74
N ILE A 12 3.65 2.66 -17.06
CA ILE A 12 2.38 2.71 -17.77
C ILE A 12 2.06 1.29 -18.25
N PRO A 13 0.91 0.70 -17.91
CA PRO A 13 0.49 -0.59 -18.44
C PRO A 13 0.52 -0.62 -19.97
N ALA A 14 0.89 -1.75 -20.54
CA ALA A 14 1.10 -1.88 -21.99
C ALA A 14 -0.14 -1.49 -22.82
N ASP A 15 -1.34 -1.77 -22.32
CA ASP A 15 -2.61 -1.39 -22.92
C ASP A 15 -2.82 0.13 -22.95
N VAL A 16 -2.49 0.82 -21.87
CA VAL A 16 -2.58 2.28 -21.78
C VAL A 16 -1.52 2.94 -22.67
N ALA A 17 -0.31 2.39 -22.72
CA ALA A 17 0.75 2.87 -23.58
C ALA A 17 0.38 2.73 -25.06
N TYR A 18 -0.26 1.63 -25.46
CA TYR A 18 -0.73 1.39 -26.83
C TYR A 18 -1.80 2.39 -27.27
N GLU A 19 -2.77 2.70 -26.43
CA GLU A 19 -3.82 3.70 -26.72
C GLU A 19 -3.24 5.12 -26.91
N HIS A 20 -2.12 5.43 -26.26
CA HIS A 20 -1.45 6.71 -26.36
C HIS A 20 -0.27 6.74 -27.36
N GLY A 21 -0.07 5.67 -28.12
CA GLY A 21 1.00 5.59 -29.14
C GLY A 21 2.42 5.57 -28.57
N MET A 22 2.57 5.10 -27.33
CA MET A 22 3.87 4.94 -26.68
C MET A 22 4.44 3.58 -27.04
N GLU A 23 5.69 3.53 -27.56
CA GLU A 23 6.43 2.29 -27.70
C GLU A 23 6.87 1.80 -26.30
N TYR A 24 6.29 0.69 -25.85
CA TYR A 24 6.76 0.01 -24.66
C TYR A 24 8.05 -0.74 -24.99
N PRO A 25 9.13 -0.60 -24.24
CA PRO A 25 10.27 -1.48 -24.38
C PRO A 25 9.84 -2.88 -23.93
N TYR A 26 9.42 -3.73 -24.89
CA TYR A 26 9.26 -5.15 -24.58
C TYR A 26 10.60 -5.68 -24.05
N PRO A 27 10.63 -6.41 -22.94
CA PRO A 27 11.82 -7.14 -22.56
C PRO A 27 12.20 -8.04 -23.73
N ASP A 28 13.48 -8.03 -24.10
CA ASP A 28 14.02 -8.83 -25.21
C ASP A 28 13.44 -10.26 -25.17
N GLU A 29 12.79 -10.65 -26.26
CA GLU A 29 12.34 -12.03 -26.48
C GLU A 29 13.56 -12.97 -26.41
N GLY A 30 13.84 -13.49 -25.21
CA GLY A 30 14.97 -14.41 -25.03
C GLY A 30 15.66 -14.37 -23.68
N GLN A 31 15.35 -13.45 -22.79
CA GLN A 31 15.82 -13.57 -21.42
C GLN A 31 15.03 -14.69 -20.72
N PRO A 32 15.71 -15.70 -20.14
CA PRO A 32 15.01 -16.71 -19.36
C PRO A 32 14.28 -16.02 -18.22
N GLN A 33 12.99 -16.32 -18.06
CA GLN A 33 12.21 -15.80 -16.94
C GLN A 33 12.97 -16.11 -15.64
N LYS A 34 13.36 -15.09 -14.92
CA LYS A 34 14.16 -15.17 -13.71
C LYS A 34 13.40 -15.85 -12.55
N TYR A 35 12.08 -15.99 -12.69
CA TYR A 35 11.18 -16.46 -11.63
C TYR A 35 10.51 -17.77 -11.99
N PRO A 36 10.18 -18.61 -10.99
CA PRO A 36 9.38 -19.81 -11.23
C PRO A 36 8.05 -19.43 -11.87
N LEU A 37 7.59 -20.26 -12.83
CA LEU A 37 6.39 -20.00 -13.62
C LEU A 37 5.09 -19.96 -12.80
N ASP A 38 5.09 -20.54 -11.61
CA ASP A 38 3.95 -20.70 -10.73
C ASP A 38 3.85 -19.65 -9.62
N ARG A 39 4.99 -19.12 -9.17
CA ARG A 39 5.06 -18.13 -8.09
C ARG A 39 6.27 -17.21 -8.25
N TRP A 40 6.05 -15.92 -8.03
CA TRP A 40 7.15 -14.97 -7.91
C TRP A 40 7.59 -14.82 -6.46
N VAL A 41 8.91 -14.89 -6.23
CA VAL A 41 9.50 -14.67 -4.90
C VAL A 41 10.55 -13.57 -5.04
N PRO A 42 10.39 -12.44 -4.35
CA PRO A 42 11.37 -11.36 -4.42
C PRO A 42 12.68 -11.75 -3.74
N ASP A 43 13.81 -11.30 -4.31
CA ASP A 43 15.14 -11.49 -3.71
C ASP A 43 15.26 -10.71 -2.38
N VAL A 44 14.57 -9.58 -2.27
CA VAL A 44 14.49 -8.75 -1.06
C VAL A 44 13.05 -8.74 -0.57
N PRO A 45 12.76 -9.11 0.68
CA PRO A 45 11.41 -9.05 1.23
C PRO A 45 10.81 -7.65 1.12
N ARG A 46 9.51 -7.56 0.89
CA ARG A 46 8.77 -6.29 0.91
C ARG A 46 8.79 -5.71 2.32
N PRO A 47 9.16 -4.44 2.50
CA PRO A 47 8.94 -3.77 3.77
C PRO A 47 7.44 -3.54 4.01
N SER A 48 6.99 -3.76 5.22
CA SER A 48 5.61 -3.51 5.64
C SER A 48 5.60 -3.02 7.08
N ILE A 49 4.90 -1.94 7.34
CA ILE A 49 4.76 -1.43 8.71
C ILE A 49 3.92 -2.35 9.60
N GLU A 50 3.08 -3.20 9.02
CA GLU A 50 2.31 -4.21 9.75
C GLU A 50 3.20 -5.34 10.29
N GLU A 51 4.28 -5.67 9.56
CA GLU A 51 5.16 -6.80 9.86
C GLU A 51 6.48 -6.36 10.53
N ASP A 52 6.89 -5.09 10.40
CA ASP A 52 8.14 -4.54 10.93
C ASP A 52 7.87 -3.49 12.00
N LEU A 53 8.05 -3.89 13.26
CA LEU A 53 7.86 -3.00 14.42
C LEU A 53 8.77 -1.76 14.40
N GLY A 54 9.95 -1.84 13.76
CA GLY A 54 10.84 -0.69 13.62
C GLY A 54 10.24 0.35 12.67
N LEU A 55 9.75 -0.09 11.51
CA LEU A 55 9.06 0.80 10.56
C LEU A 55 7.78 1.38 11.15
N MET A 56 7.01 0.56 11.88
CA MET A 56 5.84 1.03 12.61
C MET A 56 6.19 2.11 13.63
N ALA A 57 7.22 1.88 14.43
CA ALA A 57 7.66 2.84 15.44
C ALA A 57 8.15 4.15 14.82
N ASP A 58 8.90 4.10 13.72
CA ASP A 58 9.34 5.27 12.97
C ASP A 58 8.17 6.06 12.39
N PHE A 59 7.22 5.36 11.79
CA PHE A 59 6.00 5.98 11.26
C PHE A 59 5.21 6.69 12.36
N LEU A 60 4.87 6.00 13.44
CA LEU A 60 4.09 6.54 14.55
C LEU A 60 4.78 7.74 15.20
N ALA A 61 6.08 7.68 15.45
CA ALA A 61 6.80 8.78 16.05
C ALA A 61 6.81 10.03 15.14
N ASN A 62 6.95 9.86 13.83
CA ASN A 62 6.86 10.94 12.85
C ASN A 62 5.43 11.51 12.76
N TRP A 63 4.41 10.66 12.85
CA TRP A 63 3.03 11.10 12.86
C TRP A 63 2.70 11.90 14.13
N ILE A 64 3.07 11.40 15.32
CA ILE A 64 2.89 12.08 16.60
C ILE A 64 3.57 13.45 16.59
N LEU A 65 4.79 13.54 16.08
CA LEU A 65 5.55 14.78 16.01
C LEU A 65 4.84 15.86 15.17
N ARG A 66 4.06 15.46 14.17
CA ARG A 66 3.32 16.38 13.29
C ARG A 66 1.91 16.71 13.77
N GLU A 67 1.19 15.70 14.27
CA GLU A 67 -0.25 15.83 14.54
C GLU A 67 -0.56 16.03 16.03
N MET A 68 0.40 15.72 16.91
CA MET A 68 0.22 15.75 18.36
C MET A 68 1.30 16.54 19.09
N ASP A 69 1.98 17.47 18.43
CA ASP A 69 3.08 18.28 18.98
C ASP A 69 2.68 19.03 20.26
N ILE A 70 1.46 19.52 20.33
CA ILE A 70 0.90 20.22 21.50
C ILE A 70 0.93 19.34 22.78
N TYR A 71 0.78 18.02 22.64
CA TYR A 71 0.80 17.09 23.76
C TYR A 71 2.22 16.61 24.11
N LEU A 72 3.16 16.73 23.17
CA LEU A 72 4.57 16.42 23.43
C LEU A 72 5.21 17.42 24.37
N SER A 73 4.81 18.68 24.34
CA SER A 73 5.33 19.72 25.24
C SER A 73 5.07 19.42 26.73
N ASP A 74 4.09 18.59 27.05
CA ASP A 74 3.80 18.17 28.43
C ASP A 74 4.79 17.08 28.91
N GLU A 75 5.43 16.35 28.00
CA GLU A 75 6.34 15.24 28.31
C GLU A 75 7.81 15.55 27.99
N ILE A 76 8.07 16.47 27.06
CA ILE A 76 9.43 16.80 26.60
C ILE A 76 9.69 18.31 26.78
N ASP A 77 10.64 18.65 27.63
CA ASP A 77 11.10 20.02 27.85
C ASP A 77 12.30 20.33 26.95
N LYS A 78 12.04 20.50 25.65
CA LYS A 78 13.04 20.84 24.63
C LYS A 78 12.42 21.68 23.53
N ASP A 79 13.22 22.61 22.97
CA ASP A 79 12.79 23.41 21.81
C ASP A 79 12.83 22.61 20.49
N ASP A 80 13.77 21.65 20.37
CA ASP A 80 13.95 20.80 19.19
C ASP A 80 13.65 19.33 19.53
N ILE A 81 12.40 18.90 19.33
CA ILE A 81 11.98 17.50 19.58
C ILE A 81 12.31 16.66 18.35
N THR A 82 13.02 15.56 18.58
CA THR A 82 13.38 14.58 17.53
C THR A 82 12.46 13.36 17.57
N VAL A 83 12.44 12.59 16.49
CA VAL A 83 11.71 11.30 16.40
C VAL A 83 12.14 10.35 17.53
N GLU A 84 13.42 10.32 17.88
CA GLU A 84 13.91 9.46 18.96
C GLU A 84 13.47 9.95 20.34
N ASP A 85 13.29 11.25 20.54
CA ASP A 85 12.72 11.78 21.78
C ASP A 85 11.24 11.38 21.90
N VAL A 86 10.48 11.45 20.80
CA VAL A 86 9.07 11.01 20.78
C VAL A 86 8.92 9.56 21.16
N LYS A 87 9.76 8.66 20.67
CA LYS A 87 9.76 7.23 21.01
C LYS A 87 9.96 6.94 22.50
N GLN A 88 10.48 7.90 23.26
CA GLN A 88 10.68 7.78 24.73
C GLN A 88 9.47 8.26 25.54
N THR A 89 8.44 8.80 24.90
CA THR A 89 7.26 9.35 25.58
C THR A 89 6.23 8.29 25.95
N GLN A 90 5.44 8.58 26.99
CA GLN A 90 4.28 7.77 27.33
C GLN A 90 3.20 7.86 26.23
N LEU A 91 3.06 9.03 25.60
CA LEU A 91 2.19 9.27 24.46
C LEU A 91 2.43 8.26 23.32
N PHE A 92 3.70 8.08 22.94
CA PHE A 92 4.08 7.11 21.93
C PHE A 92 3.79 5.67 22.36
N ALA A 93 4.18 5.31 23.59
CA ALA A 93 3.98 3.97 24.12
C ALA A 93 2.49 3.59 24.19
N ASP A 94 1.63 4.52 24.59
CA ASP A 94 0.19 4.30 24.66
C ASP A 94 -0.40 4.01 23.27
N ILE A 95 -0.07 4.82 22.25
CA ILE A 95 -0.58 4.62 20.89
C ILE A 95 -0.04 3.31 20.32
N LEU A 96 1.26 3.04 20.43
CA LEU A 96 1.87 1.82 19.90
C LEU A 96 1.24 0.54 20.47
N ASN A 97 0.82 0.56 21.73
CA ASN A 97 0.23 -0.60 22.40
C ASN A 97 -1.26 -0.79 22.12
N ASP A 98 -1.99 0.31 21.92
CA ASP A 98 -3.46 0.26 21.88
C ASP A 98 -4.02 0.49 20.46
N TRP A 99 -3.19 0.93 19.48
CA TRP A 99 -3.61 1.08 18.10
C TRP A 99 -3.49 -0.26 17.34
N ASP A 100 -4.63 -0.77 16.90
CA ASP A 100 -4.79 -2.03 16.17
C ASP A 100 -5.51 -1.76 14.82
N TRP A 101 -4.95 -0.84 14.03
CA TRP A 101 -5.46 -0.45 12.71
C TRP A 101 -6.92 0.04 12.70
N ASP A 102 -7.37 0.59 13.83
CA ASP A 102 -8.69 1.19 13.98
C ASP A 102 -8.59 2.42 14.88
N ASP A 103 -8.60 3.61 14.29
CA ASP A 103 -8.42 4.88 14.99
C ASP A 103 -9.52 5.16 16.01
N ALA A 104 -10.76 4.77 15.68
CA ALA A 104 -11.90 5.01 16.57
C ALA A 104 -11.84 4.09 17.79
N LYS A 105 -11.52 2.82 17.59
CA LYS A 105 -11.33 1.85 18.67
C LYS A 105 -10.14 2.23 19.55
N ALA A 106 -9.01 2.58 18.95
CA ALA A 106 -7.82 3.03 19.68
C ALA A 106 -8.14 4.26 20.54
N ALA A 107 -8.84 5.26 20.00
CA ALA A 107 -9.25 6.44 20.75
C ALA A 107 -10.15 6.08 21.93
N GLU A 108 -11.12 5.17 21.76
CA GLU A 108 -11.97 4.67 22.86
C GLU A 108 -11.16 3.96 23.94
N ASP A 109 -10.22 3.08 23.55
CA ASP A 109 -9.39 2.31 24.47
C ASP A 109 -8.42 3.21 25.25
N LEU A 110 -7.84 4.22 24.61
CA LEU A 110 -6.97 5.22 25.25
C LEU A 110 -7.74 6.05 26.30
N ILE A 111 -8.96 6.47 26.01
CA ILE A 111 -9.82 7.14 26.99
C ILE A 111 -10.12 6.20 28.18
N ARG A 112 -10.52 4.97 27.87
CA ARG A 112 -11.00 4.01 28.89
C ARG A 112 -9.90 3.47 29.78
N TYR A 113 -8.72 3.16 29.22
CA TYR A 113 -7.68 2.39 29.90
C TYR A 113 -6.42 3.21 30.21
N ARG A 114 -6.19 4.34 29.47
CA ARG A 114 -5.01 5.20 29.66
C ARG A 114 -5.35 6.57 30.24
N ASN A 115 -6.60 6.85 30.58
CA ASN A 115 -7.10 8.12 31.08
C ASN A 115 -6.81 9.33 30.17
N TRP A 116 -6.77 9.10 28.87
CA TRP A 116 -6.67 10.21 27.94
C TRP A 116 -7.96 11.04 27.96
N ASP A 117 -7.83 12.35 27.85
CA ASP A 117 -9.00 13.18 27.58
C ASP A 117 -9.51 12.99 26.16
N PHE A 118 -10.76 13.37 25.94
CA PHE A 118 -11.44 13.20 24.65
C PHE A 118 -10.72 13.92 23.50
N HIS A 119 -10.18 15.13 23.74
CA HIS A 119 -9.53 15.92 22.69
C HIS A 119 -8.21 15.30 22.26
N LYS A 120 -7.43 14.81 23.22
CA LYS A 120 -6.18 14.09 22.95
C LYS A 120 -6.44 12.81 22.14
N ALA A 121 -7.39 11.98 22.55
CA ALA A 121 -7.73 10.75 21.85
C ALA A 121 -8.32 11.01 20.44
N LYS A 122 -9.12 12.07 20.30
CA LYS A 122 -9.71 12.47 19.02
C LYS A 122 -8.68 12.82 17.95
N CYS A 123 -7.46 13.19 18.33
CA CYS A 123 -6.38 13.47 17.36
C CYS A 123 -6.07 12.25 16.48
N LEU A 124 -6.26 11.02 16.96
CA LEU A 124 -6.05 9.81 16.13
C LEU A 124 -7.02 9.79 14.96
N ILE A 125 -8.29 10.14 15.22
CA ILE A 125 -9.35 10.15 14.20
C ILE A 125 -9.18 11.37 13.28
N ASP A 126 -8.98 12.57 13.86
CA ASP A 126 -8.86 13.82 13.09
C ASP A 126 -7.56 13.86 12.27
N GLY A 127 -6.48 13.25 12.76
CA GLY A 127 -5.20 13.10 12.09
C GLY A 127 -5.16 11.96 11.07
N ASP A 128 -6.27 11.18 10.97
CA ASP A 128 -6.45 10.13 9.97
C ASP A 128 -5.28 9.13 9.98
N LEU A 129 -4.94 8.64 11.19
CA LEU A 129 -3.75 7.83 11.44
C LEU A 129 -3.70 6.59 10.54
N LEU A 130 -4.83 5.87 10.40
CA LEU A 130 -4.94 4.70 9.53
C LEU A 130 -4.66 5.03 8.07
N ALA A 131 -5.27 6.09 7.53
CA ALA A 131 -5.04 6.47 6.14
C ALA A 131 -3.60 6.93 5.88
N LYS A 132 -2.97 7.57 6.89
CA LYS A 132 -1.55 7.93 6.82
C LYS A 132 -0.62 6.72 6.89
N ALA A 133 -0.99 5.71 7.66
CA ALA A 133 -0.27 4.43 7.70
C ALA A 133 -0.33 3.72 6.33
N ASP A 134 -1.52 3.66 5.73
CA ASP A 134 -1.71 3.11 4.38
C ASP A 134 -0.91 3.87 3.30
N GLU A 135 -0.85 5.20 3.41
CA GLU A 135 -0.05 6.04 2.50
C GLU A 135 1.44 5.73 2.63
N TYR A 136 1.92 5.63 3.87
CA TYR A 136 3.32 5.31 4.16
C TYR A 136 3.70 3.91 3.67
N ASP A 137 2.87 2.89 3.91
CA ASP A 137 3.11 1.52 3.40
C ASP A 137 3.17 1.47 1.87
N ARG A 138 2.31 2.27 1.19
CA ARG A 138 2.37 2.44 -0.27
C ARG A 138 3.66 3.09 -0.74
N GLU A 139 4.17 4.09 -0.01
CA GLU A 139 5.45 4.73 -0.34
C GLU A 139 6.62 3.77 -0.16
N LEU A 140 6.63 3.00 0.93
CA LEU A 140 7.62 1.94 1.16
C LEU A 140 7.62 0.91 0.02
N SER A 141 6.44 0.48 -0.41
CA SER A 141 6.29 -0.47 -1.52
C SER A 141 6.81 0.08 -2.85
N ARG A 142 6.52 1.35 -3.16
CA ARG A 142 7.04 2.02 -4.37
C ARG A 142 8.57 2.11 -4.35
N LYS A 143 9.12 2.51 -3.21
CA LYS A 143 10.56 2.60 -3.03
C LYS A 143 11.24 1.24 -3.17
N TRP A 144 10.66 0.20 -2.55
CA TRP A 144 11.15 -1.17 -2.65
C TRP A 144 11.17 -1.69 -4.09
N VAL A 145 10.11 -1.47 -4.86
CA VAL A 145 10.04 -1.86 -6.27
C VAL A 145 11.11 -1.10 -7.09
N ALA A 146 11.23 0.21 -6.88
CA ALA A 146 12.17 1.05 -7.64
C ALA A 146 13.64 0.71 -7.32
N GLU A 147 13.99 0.57 -6.05
CA GLU A 147 15.37 0.28 -5.62
C GLU A 147 15.87 -1.10 -6.05
N ASN A 148 14.96 -2.07 -6.15
CA ASN A 148 15.31 -3.42 -6.58
C ASN A 148 15.09 -3.65 -8.09
N GLY A 149 14.57 -2.67 -8.82
CA GLY A 149 14.29 -2.79 -10.25
C GLY A 149 13.26 -3.86 -10.58
N TYR A 150 12.33 -4.14 -9.65
CA TYR A 150 11.31 -5.15 -9.86
C TYR A 150 10.27 -4.70 -10.89
N GLN A 151 9.84 -5.65 -11.73
CA GLN A 151 8.78 -5.47 -12.70
C GLN A 151 7.62 -6.41 -12.36
N PRO A 152 6.37 -6.09 -12.77
CA PRO A 152 5.24 -6.98 -12.59
C PRO A 152 5.56 -8.38 -13.15
N PRO A 153 5.54 -9.44 -12.30
CA PRO A 153 5.99 -10.76 -12.72
C PRO A 153 5.01 -11.52 -13.61
N PHE A 154 3.74 -11.09 -13.63
CA PHE A 154 2.67 -11.76 -14.35
C PHE A 154 1.96 -10.80 -15.30
N GLU A 155 1.52 -11.32 -16.43
CA GLU A 155 0.74 -10.58 -17.40
C GLU A 155 -0.75 -10.49 -16.99
N ARG A 156 -1.49 -9.61 -17.67
CA ARG A 156 -2.94 -9.52 -17.55
C ARG A 156 -3.61 -10.81 -18.04
N ASP A 157 -4.82 -11.06 -17.55
CA ASP A 157 -5.68 -12.20 -17.90
C ASP A 157 -5.15 -13.58 -17.48
N ILE A 158 -4.03 -13.64 -16.74
CA ILE A 158 -3.54 -14.88 -16.14
C ILE A 158 -4.43 -15.27 -14.95
N ARG A 159 -4.81 -16.54 -14.89
CA ARG A 159 -5.52 -17.12 -13.75
C ARG A 159 -4.55 -17.32 -12.58
N VAL A 160 -4.97 -16.84 -11.41
CA VAL A 160 -4.17 -16.89 -10.19
C VAL A 160 -5.02 -17.31 -8.99
N ARG A 161 -4.33 -17.78 -7.96
CA ARG A 161 -4.92 -18.01 -6.64
C ARG A 161 -4.07 -17.31 -5.57
N TRP A 162 -4.72 -16.96 -4.47
CA TRP A 162 -4.08 -16.38 -3.31
C TRP A 162 -4.85 -16.73 -2.04
N LYS A 163 -4.27 -16.41 -0.88
CA LYS A 163 -4.96 -16.54 0.41
C LYS A 163 -5.34 -15.17 0.94
N ASN A 164 -6.60 -15.04 1.36
CA ASN A 164 -7.09 -13.85 2.04
C ASN A 164 -7.74 -14.30 3.36
N TYR A 165 -7.18 -13.84 4.49
CA TYR A 165 -7.59 -14.29 5.85
C TYR A 165 -7.69 -15.81 6.00
N GLY A 166 -6.72 -16.53 5.46
CA GLY A 166 -6.68 -17.99 5.50
C GLY A 166 -7.60 -18.71 4.50
N VAL A 167 -8.45 -17.99 3.78
CA VAL A 167 -9.34 -18.53 2.75
C VAL A 167 -8.65 -18.47 1.40
N GLN A 168 -8.56 -19.58 0.70
CA GLN A 168 -8.05 -19.62 -0.67
C GLN A 168 -9.08 -19.02 -1.63
N LYS A 169 -8.65 -18.08 -2.45
CA LYS A 169 -9.43 -17.44 -3.51
C LYS A 169 -8.77 -17.67 -4.87
N GLU A 170 -9.56 -17.54 -5.92
CA GLU A 170 -9.11 -17.63 -7.31
C GLU A 170 -9.69 -16.47 -8.12
N GLY A 171 -8.95 -16.03 -9.12
CA GLY A 171 -9.37 -14.94 -10.00
C GLY A 171 -8.45 -14.77 -11.19
N VAL A 172 -8.63 -13.65 -11.87
CA VAL A 172 -7.85 -13.28 -13.06
C VAL A 172 -7.16 -11.97 -12.80
N ILE A 173 -5.91 -11.84 -13.22
CA ILE A 173 -5.18 -10.56 -13.13
C ILE A 173 -5.87 -9.56 -14.06
N GLY A 174 -6.35 -8.48 -13.48
CA GLY A 174 -6.94 -7.35 -14.19
C GLY A 174 -5.89 -6.32 -14.61
N VAL A 175 -6.36 -5.12 -14.94
CA VAL A 175 -5.48 -4.01 -15.32
C VAL A 175 -4.82 -3.40 -14.08
N THR A 176 -3.50 -3.32 -14.11
CA THR A 176 -2.74 -2.50 -13.17
C THR A 176 -2.75 -1.06 -13.63
N VAL A 177 -3.61 -0.24 -13.06
CA VAL A 177 -3.60 1.21 -13.35
C VAL A 177 -2.80 1.91 -12.26
N ASP A 178 -1.64 2.40 -12.63
CA ASP A 178 -0.65 2.96 -11.71
C ASP A 178 -1.15 4.11 -10.82
N LYS A 179 -2.18 4.81 -11.24
CA LYS A 179 -2.77 5.91 -10.47
C LYS A 179 -3.45 5.49 -9.16
N PHE A 180 -3.82 4.22 -9.03
CA PHE A 180 -4.63 3.71 -7.93
C PHE A 180 -3.97 2.54 -7.18
N LEU A 181 -2.88 2.00 -7.69
CA LEU A 181 -2.21 0.85 -7.11
C LEU A 181 -0.89 1.25 -6.48
N SER A 182 -0.67 0.77 -5.28
CA SER A 182 0.68 0.71 -4.74
C SER A 182 1.53 -0.15 -5.66
N ALA A 183 2.76 0.26 -5.92
CA ALA A 183 3.71 -0.58 -6.64
C ALA A 183 3.80 -1.96 -5.97
N GLY A 184 3.91 -3.01 -6.78
CA GLY A 184 3.97 -4.37 -6.26
C GLY A 184 2.61 -5.02 -5.94
N LEU A 185 1.48 -4.42 -6.35
CA LEU A 185 0.15 -5.02 -6.24
C LEU A 185 -0.46 -5.29 -7.62
N TYR A 186 -1.29 -6.31 -7.68
CA TYR A 186 -2.23 -6.53 -8.77
C TYR A 186 -3.66 -6.24 -8.35
N THR A 187 -4.47 -5.80 -9.28
CA THR A 187 -5.92 -5.96 -9.17
C THR A 187 -6.27 -7.36 -9.65
N VAL A 188 -6.88 -8.16 -8.79
CA VAL A 188 -7.33 -9.50 -9.14
C VAL A 188 -8.85 -9.54 -9.12
N GLN A 189 -9.44 -9.91 -10.25
CA GLN A 189 -10.89 -10.01 -10.42
C GLN A 189 -11.36 -11.41 -10.09
N THR A 190 -12.23 -11.53 -9.09
CA THR A 190 -13.03 -12.75 -8.89
C THR A 190 -14.23 -12.73 -9.84
N PRO A 191 -14.89 -13.89 -10.07
CA PRO A 191 -16.14 -13.92 -10.88
C PRO A 191 -17.18 -12.92 -10.42
N ASP A 192 -17.39 -12.78 -9.12
CA ASP A 192 -18.34 -11.83 -8.53
C ASP A 192 -17.96 -10.36 -8.84
N CYS A 193 -16.66 -10.05 -8.79
CA CYS A 193 -16.15 -8.72 -9.15
C CYS A 193 -16.40 -8.41 -10.64
N MET A 194 -16.21 -9.40 -11.52
CA MET A 194 -16.42 -9.24 -12.96
C MET A 194 -17.90 -8.99 -13.29
N GLU A 195 -18.83 -9.75 -12.69
CA GLU A 195 -20.27 -9.55 -12.85
C GLU A 195 -20.70 -8.17 -12.34
N LEU A 196 -20.17 -7.76 -11.18
CA LEU A 196 -20.47 -6.46 -10.59
C LEU A 196 -19.93 -5.32 -11.45
N GLU A 197 -18.70 -5.45 -11.95
CA GLU A 197 -18.09 -4.48 -12.85
C GLU A 197 -18.92 -4.31 -14.13
N GLU A 198 -19.32 -5.41 -14.78
CA GLU A 198 -20.16 -5.39 -15.96
C GLU A 198 -21.50 -4.68 -15.70
N SER A 199 -22.13 -4.93 -14.57
CA SER A 199 -23.45 -4.39 -14.24
C SER A 199 -23.42 -2.88 -13.93
N ILE A 200 -22.40 -2.41 -13.22
CA ILE A 200 -22.33 -1.04 -12.68
C ILE A 200 -21.55 -0.11 -13.63
N MET A 201 -20.47 -0.61 -14.22
CA MET A 201 -19.48 0.22 -14.90
C MET A 201 -19.66 0.36 -16.39
N LYS A 202 -20.46 -0.52 -17.02
CA LYS A 202 -20.64 -0.49 -18.48
C LYS A 202 -21.21 0.84 -19.04
N HIS A 203 -21.69 1.72 -18.19
CA HIS A 203 -22.21 3.04 -18.55
C HIS A 203 -21.27 4.21 -18.21
N ARG A 204 -20.09 3.93 -17.65
CA ARG A 204 -19.09 4.95 -17.33
C ARG A 204 -18.05 5.03 -18.44
N SER A 205 -17.93 6.20 -19.06
CA SER A 205 -16.98 6.46 -20.16
C SER A 205 -15.52 6.52 -19.72
N ASP A 206 -15.27 6.66 -18.41
CA ASP A 206 -13.95 6.76 -17.78
C ASP A 206 -13.51 5.45 -17.11
N HIS A 207 -14.31 4.40 -17.28
CA HIS A 207 -14.02 3.09 -16.69
C HIS A 207 -13.02 2.30 -17.53
N ILE A 208 -12.02 1.76 -16.87
CA ILE A 208 -11.04 0.85 -17.46
C ILE A 208 -11.43 -0.59 -17.06
N PRO A 209 -11.82 -1.44 -18.02
CA PRO A 209 -12.17 -2.82 -17.73
C PRO A 209 -11.02 -3.56 -17.01
N GLY A 210 -11.36 -4.29 -15.97
CA GLY A 210 -10.38 -5.00 -15.15
C GLY A 210 -9.74 -4.17 -14.03
N SER A 211 -10.15 -2.92 -13.85
CA SER A 211 -9.62 -2.06 -12.78
C SER A 211 -10.29 -2.29 -11.42
N TRP A 212 -11.41 -3.01 -11.42
CA TRP A 212 -12.15 -3.32 -10.20
C TRP A 212 -11.88 -4.75 -9.74
N GLY A 213 -11.34 -4.90 -8.54
CA GLY A 213 -11.02 -6.21 -7.95
C GLY A 213 -10.28 -6.07 -6.63
N GLU A 214 -9.89 -7.19 -6.07
CA GLU A 214 -9.08 -7.22 -4.84
C GLU A 214 -7.64 -6.80 -5.15
N LYS A 215 -7.02 -6.07 -4.22
CA LYS A 215 -5.60 -5.71 -4.30
C LYS A 215 -4.78 -6.81 -3.66
N VAL A 216 -3.93 -7.45 -4.43
CA VAL A 216 -3.13 -8.59 -3.99
C VAL A 216 -1.65 -8.32 -4.28
N ARG A 217 -0.78 -8.58 -3.31
CA ARG A 217 0.67 -8.45 -3.46
C ARG A 217 1.18 -9.44 -4.51
N TRP A 218 2.18 -9.05 -5.29
CA TRP A 218 2.75 -9.91 -6.33
C TRP A 218 3.23 -11.26 -5.79
N GLU A 219 3.87 -11.24 -4.62
CA GLU A 219 4.44 -12.39 -3.95
C GLU A 219 3.41 -13.36 -3.36
N ASP A 220 2.16 -12.92 -3.20
CA ASP A 220 1.07 -13.75 -2.66
C ASP A 220 0.33 -14.53 -3.74
N LEU A 221 0.62 -14.25 -5.01
CA LEU A 221 -0.04 -14.88 -6.14
C LEU A 221 0.66 -16.16 -6.58
N GLU A 222 -0.13 -17.17 -6.89
CA GLU A 222 0.28 -18.39 -7.58
C GLU A 222 -0.49 -18.54 -8.90
N VAL A 223 0.21 -18.80 -10.00
CA VAL A 223 -0.43 -19.03 -11.30
C VAL A 223 -1.13 -20.39 -11.33
N ILE A 224 -2.33 -20.43 -11.90
CA ILE A 224 -3.10 -21.64 -12.13
C ILE A 224 -2.94 -22.02 -13.60
N TYR A 225 -2.39 -23.20 -13.87
CA TYR A 225 -2.34 -23.80 -15.20
C TYR A 225 -3.53 -24.72 -15.38
N ASP A 226 -4.17 -24.66 -16.55
CA ASP A 226 -5.25 -25.59 -16.95
C ASP A 226 -4.72 -26.95 -17.36
#